data_5ed85129fe7ff8fa36f5661775a404ce
#
_entry.id   5ed85129fe7ff8fa36f5661775a404ce
#
_cell.length_a   1.000
_cell.length_b   1.000
_cell.length_c   1.000
_cell.angle_alpha   90.00
_cell.angle_beta   90.00
_cell.angle_gamma   90.00
#
_symmetry.space_group_name_H-M   'P 1'
#
loop_
_entity.id
_entity.type
_entity.pdbx_description
1 polymer ?
#
loop_
_entity_poly.entity_id
_entity_poly.type
_entity_poly.pdbx_seq_one_letter_code
_entity_poly.pdbx_strand_id
1 'polypeptide(L)'
;MVDKIIFTVTPIFSIPPRSAAAVETWMYQVAQRTSIPNRIACIKNEGYSDFLMVNDHCSVHRIGFSRLYKRLFQKWTRLDPLPYSQRILNIAKDFNVTDDSVIIVHNSIKLYRQIRKRAPKAKMVMHMHNAFEPDGLDQNVKMIVPSMFLKKHYQAYLPNADIAIVPNGIDLEAYQKNAVPLQKSDLGITPEKKTIFFAGRISPDKGVTLLLQAFEQLLKVRNDIELVVVGNYMSKSKGEKAAYQREVRELAERLKPHCRMVGGVTPEEIYNYYSLADLVVIPSQFQEPFCMVAIEAMGAGKPVLVSTRGGMTEFVKEGDTGFHLQEPMTPESIASDINKALASPDLNDISLRGQRCVEEKFPWEKVTQRFEEVVNNWFK
;
A
#
# COMPACT_ATOMS: atom_id res chain seq x y z
N MET A 1 -12.85 -27.76 -0.15
CA MET A 1 -12.80 -26.32 -0.51
C MET A 1 -13.12 -25.51 0.72
N VAL A 2 -12.52 -24.32 0.84
CA VAL A 2 -12.82 -23.43 1.98
C VAL A 2 -14.27 -22.96 1.87
N ASP A 3 -15.02 -23.10 2.98
CA ASP A 3 -16.45 -22.78 3.03
C ASP A 3 -16.72 -21.35 3.55
N LYS A 4 -15.86 -20.86 4.46
CA LYS A 4 -15.98 -19.52 5.06
C LYS A 4 -14.64 -18.91 5.39
N ILE A 5 -14.57 -17.59 5.35
CA ILE A 5 -13.36 -16.83 5.72
C ILE A 5 -13.66 -15.80 6.79
N ILE A 6 -12.80 -15.72 7.79
CA ILE A 6 -12.73 -14.59 8.73
C ILE A 6 -11.48 -13.78 8.42
N PHE A 7 -11.65 -12.59 7.90
CA PHE A 7 -10.57 -11.62 7.73
C PHE A 7 -10.42 -10.80 9.01
N THR A 8 -9.19 -10.58 9.45
CA THR A 8 -8.92 -9.70 10.59
C THR A 8 -7.56 -9.01 10.48
N VAL A 9 -7.42 -7.89 11.16
CA VAL A 9 -6.24 -7.01 11.10
C VAL A 9 -5.95 -6.41 12.46
N THR A 10 -4.77 -5.84 12.62
CA THR A 10 -4.41 -5.02 13.81
C THR A 10 -5.49 -3.98 14.12
N PRO A 11 -5.85 -3.75 15.41
CA PRO A 11 -6.94 -2.84 15.79
C PRO A 11 -6.53 -1.35 15.68
N ILE A 12 -6.21 -0.88 14.48
CA ILE A 12 -5.80 0.51 14.19
C ILE A 12 -6.87 1.22 13.37
N PHE A 13 -7.27 0.65 12.24
CA PHE A 13 -8.24 1.26 11.33
C PHE A 13 -9.52 0.45 11.22
N SER A 14 -10.64 1.16 11.04
CA SER A 14 -11.92 0.55 10.65
C SER A 14 -11.96 0.29 9.14
N ILE A 15 -12.75 -0.67 8.70
CA ILE A 15 -12.92 -1.06 7.31
C ILE A 15 -14.36 -0.73 6.87
N PRO A 16 -14.54 -0.18 5.63
CA PRO A 16 -13.51 0.29 4.70
C PRO A 16 -12.71 1.48 5.25
N PRO A 17 -11.43 1.61 4.90
CA PRO A 17 -10.62 2.72 5.38
C PRO A 17 -11.03 4.05 4.71
N ARG A 18 -10.99 5.16 5.48
CA ARG A 18 -11.24 6.52 4.97
C ARG A 18 -9.96 7.29 4.59
N SER A 19 -8.83 6.63 4.69
CA SER A 19 -7.52 7.19 4.36
C SER A 19 -6.67 6.11 3.69
N ALA A 20 -5.57 6.50 3.07
CA ALA A 20 -4.64 5.56 2.45
C ALA A 20 -4.12 4.53 3.47
N ALA A 21 -4.62 3.30 3.39
CA ALA A 21 -4.32 2.17 4.26
C ALA A 21 -4.30 0.88 3.42
N ALA A 22 -3.16 0.59 2.81
CA ALA A 22 -3.02 -0.47 1.81
C ALA A 22 -3.46 -1.86 2.31
N VAL A 23 -3.21 -2.19 3.59
CA VAL A 23 -3.58 -3.46 4.20
C VAL A 23 -5.09 -3.61 4.30
N GLU A 24 -5.75 -2.59 4.84
CA GLU A 24 -7.20 -2.56 5.03
C GLU A 24 -7.93 -2.45 3.68
N THR A 25 -7.36 -1.72 2.73
CA THR A 25 -7.87 -1.65 1.35
C THR A 25 -7.81 -3.01 0.68
N TRP A 26 -6.67 -3.71 0.75
CA TRP A 26 -6.54 -5.06 0.19
C TRP A 26 -7.61 -5.99 0.77
N MET A 27 -7.73 -6.01 2.10
CA MET A 27 -8.69 -6.87 2.78
C MET A 27 -10.13 -6.58 2.35
N TYR A 28 -10.52 -5.31 2.29
CA TYR A 28 -11.86 -4.92 1.88
C TYR A 28 -12.15 -5.27 0.41
N GLN A 29 -11.20 -4.97 -0.48
CA GLN A 29 -11.34 -5.20 -1.92
C GLN A 29 -11.46 -6.69 -2.27
N VAL A 30 -10.67 -7.54 -1.64
CA VAL A 30 -10.76 -9.00 -1.83
C VAL A 30 -11.98 -9.58 -1.15
N ALA A 31 -12.29 -9.16 0.09
CA ALA A 31 -13.44 -9.69 0.81
C ALA A 31 -14.79 -9.42 0.11
N GLN A 32 -14.95 -8.25 -0.52
CA GLN A 32 -16.20 -7.94 -1.24
C GLN A 32 -16.33 -8.63 -2.60
N ARG A 33 -15.20 -9.12 -3.19
CA ARG A 33 -15.17 -9.75 -4.50
C ARG A 33 -15.10 -11.28 -4.47
N THR A 34 -14.59 -11.84 -3.38
CA THR A 34 -14.51 -13.30 -3.26
C THR A 34 -15.90 -13.92 -3.21
N SER A 35 -16.05 -15.05 -3.91
CA SER A 35 -17.26 -15.87 -3.87
C SER A 35 -17.46 -16.63 -2.54
N ILE A 36 -16.38 -16.74 -1.74
CA ILE A 36 -16.39 -17.45 -0.46
C ILE A 36 -17.06 -16.57 0.60
N PRO A 37 -18.15 -17.04 1.27
CA PRO A 37 -18.79 -16.31 2.35
C PRO A 37 -17.79 -15.86 3.42
N ASN A 38 -17.83 -14.58 3.79
CA ASN A 38 -16.81 -14.04 4.67
C ASN A 38 -17.30 -12.95 5.63
N ARG A 39 -16.58 -12.79 6.72
CA ARG A 39 -16.71 -11.69 7.67
C ARG A 39 -15.40 -10.98 7.87
N ILE A 40 -15.44 -9.66 7.88
CA ILE A 40 -14.30 -8.83 8.29
C ILE A 40 -14.48 -8.44 9.75
N ALA A 41 -13.57 -8.84 10.61
CA ALA A 41 -13.52 -8.44 12.02
C ALA A 41 -12.43 -7.38 12.22
N CYS A 42 -12.82 -6.13 12.52
CA CYS A 42 -11.90 -5.01 12.69
C CYS A 42 -12.27 -4.13 13.89
N ILE A 43 -11.43 -3.16 14.22
CA ILE A 43 -11.72 -2.18 15.28
C ILE A 43 -12.81 -1.20 14.83
N LYS A 44 -13.64 -0.73 15.76
CA LYS A 44 -14.56 0.38 15.58
C LYS A 44 -13.87 1.70 15.90
N ASN A 45 -13.71 2.55 14.91
CA ASN A 45 -13.30 3.94 15.08
C ASN A 45 -14.52 4.86 15.07
N GLU A 46 -14.30 6.12 15.44
CA GLU A 46 -15.35 7.14 15.47
C GLU A 46 -15.98 7.34 14.07
N GLY A 47 -17.29 7.52 14.03
CA GLY A 47 -18.05 7.71 12.80
C GLY A 47 -18.34 6.43 12.01
N TYR A 48 -18.07 5.24 12.56
CA TYR A 48 -18.47 3.96 11.95
C TYR A 48 -19.58 3.27 12.77
N SER A 49 -20.50 2.60 12.07
CA SER A 49 -21.47 1.67 12.69
C SER A 49 -20.77 0.41 13.22
N ASP A 50 -21.42 -0.37 14.09
CA ASP A 50 -20.89 -1.66 14.54
C ASP A 50 -20.87 -2.72 13.44
N PHE A 51 -21.81 -2.63 12.52
CA PHE A 51 -22.03 -3.58 11.45
C PHE A 51 -22.21 -2.88 10.11
N LEU A 52 -21.77 -3.54 9.04
CA LEU A 52 -22.04 -3.17 7.65
C LEU A 52 -22.20 -4.44 6.82
N MET A 53 -23.36 -4.62 6.19
CA MET A 53 -23.53 -5.57 5.11
C MET A 53 -22.93 -4.96 3.84
N VAL A 54 -21.96 -5.64 3.24
CA VAL A 54 -21.31 -5.18 2.01
C VAL A 54 -22.03 -5.74 0.80
N ASN A 55 -22.28 -7.05 0.83
CA ASN A 55 -23.06 -7.80 -0.15
C ASN A 55 -23.52 -9.14 0.47
N ASP A 56 -24.11 -10.02 -0.32
CA ASP A 56 -24.65 -11.32 0.15
C ASP A 56 -23.58 -12.26 0.73
N HIS A 57 -22.31 -12.06 0.37
CA HIS A 57 -21.18 -12.91 0.81
C HIS A 57 -20.28 -12.25 1.85
N CYS A 58 -20.33 -10.93 1.99
CA CYS A 58 -19.39 -10.16 2.81
C CYS A 58 -20.08 -9.25 3.81
N SER A 59 -19.66 -9.30 5.07
CA SER A 59 -20.08 -8.36 6.11
C SER A 59 -18.92 -7.90 6.98
N VAL A 60 -18.98 -6.65 7.47
CA VAL A 60 -17.97 -6.05 8.35
C VAL A 60 -18.54 -5.93 9.77
N HIS A 61 -17.84 -6.53 10.71
CA HIS A 61 -18.15 -6.53 12.15
C HIS A 61 -17.07 -5.71 12.88
N ARG A 62 -17.46 -4.56 13.45
CA ARG A 62 -16.53 -3.64 14.11
C ARG A 62 -16.58 -3.77 15.60
N ILE A 63 -15.43 -4.03 16.20
CA ILE A 63 -15.25 -4.30 17.62
C ILE A 63 -15.00 -2.97 18.35
N GLY A 64 -15.99 -2.52 19.10
CA GLY A 64 -15.89 -1.32 19.94
C GLY A 64 -15.30 -1.63 21.31
N PHE A 65 -14.51 -0.68 21.84
CA PHE A 65 -14.06 -0.68 23.24
C PHE A 65 -14.44 0.66 23.87
N SER A 66 -15.23 0.62 24.95
CA SER A 66 -15.54 1.84 25.68
C SER A 66 -14.27 2.44 26.32
N ARG A 67 -14.26 3.76 26.54
CA ARG A 67 -13.13 4.46 27.20
C ARG A 67 -12.86 3.88 28.60
N LEU A 68 -13.93 3.55 29.34
CA LEU A 68 -13.82 2.96 30.67
C LEU A 68 -13.19 1.57 30.63
N TYR A 69 -13.62 0.72 29.70
CA TYR A 69 -13.06 -0.62 29.49
C TYR A 69 -11.56 -0.55 29.19
N LYS A 70 -11.15 0.31 28.24
CA LYS A 70 -9.73 0.50 27.89
C LYS A 70 -8.92 0.94 29.10
N ARG A 71 -9.46 1.88 29.92
CA ARG A 71 -8.79 2.39 31.11
C ARG A 71 -8.61 1.30 32.16
N LEU A 72 -9.66 0.57 32.49
CA LEU A 72 -9.67 -0.46 33.56
C LEU A 72 -8.83 -1.69 33.15
N PHE A 73 -9.15 -2.31 32.03
CA PHE A 73 -8.60 -3.63 31.69
C PHE A 73 -7.34 -3.58 30.84
N GLN A 74 -7.20 -2.63 29.96
CA GLN A 74 -6.03 -2.57 29.07
C GLN A 74 -4.89 -1.71 29.65
N LYS A 75 -5.22 -0.63 30.36
CA LYS A 75 -4.22 0.31 30.88
C LYS A 75 -3.84 0.01 32.34
N TRP A 76 -4.78 -0.13 33.27
CA TRP A 76 -4.51 -0.28 34.70
C TRP A 76 -4.16 -1.72 35.07
N THR A 77 -5.09 -2.66 34.85
CA THR A 77 -4.88 -4.04 35.29
C THR A 77 -4.05 -4.85 34.30
N ARG A 78 -4.04 -4.47 33.00
CA ARG A 78 -3.49 -5.24 31.90
C ARG A 78 -4.07 -6.66 31.76
N LEU A 79 -5.14 -6.96 32.49
CA LEU A 79 -5.87 -8.22 32.49
C LEU A 79 -7.17 -8.02 31.72
N ASP A 80 -7.08 -8.01 30.38
CA ASP A 80 -8.25 -7.87 29.49
C ASP A 80 -9.05 -9.19 29.47
N PRO A 81 -10.23 -9.24 30.11
CA PRO A 81 -11.03 -10.49 30.21
C PRO A 81 -11.63 -10.88 28.87
N LEU A 82 -11.85 -9.94 27.97
CA LEU A 82 -12.38 -10.17 26.63
C LEU A 82 -11.54 -9.43 25.57
N PRO A 83 -10.31 -9.90 25.34
CA PRO A 83 -9.36 -9.24 24.46
C PRO A 83 -9.83 -9.28 22.99
N TYR A 84 -9.23 -8.42 22.16
CA TYR A 84 -9.57 -8.30 20.76
C TYR A 84 -9.60 -9.65 20.02
N SER A 85 -8.61 -10.49 20.24
CA SER A 85 -8.55 -11.84 19.67
C SER A 85 -9.72 -12.74 20.06
N GLN A 86 -10.23 -12.63 21.31
CA GLN A 86 -11.42 -13.40 21.73
C GLN A 86 -12.69 -12.87 21.07
N ARG A 87 -12.82 -11.57 20.90
CA ARG A 87 -13.98 -10.97 20.21
C ARG A 87 -14.03 -11.37 18.74
N ILE A 88 -12.85 -11.49 18.08
CA ILE A 88 -12.76 -12.04 16.72
C ILE A 88 -13.26 -13.48 16.69
N LEU A 89 -12.83 -14.33 17.65
CA LEU A 89 -13.29 -15.70 17.72
C LEU A 89 -14.79 -15.83 18.01
N ASN A 90 -15.38 -14.89 18.77
CA ASN A 90 -16.83 -14.83 18.96
C ASN A 90 -17.55 -14.52 17.64
N ILE A 91 -17.04 -13.54 16.85
CA ILE A 91 -17.59 -13.24 15.50
C ILE A 91 -17.48 -14.49 14.60
N ALA A 92 -16.38 -15.24 14.68
CA ALA A 92 -16.22 -16.49 13.95
C ALA A 92 -17.26 -17.54 14.40
N LYS A 93 -17.43 -17.70 15.71
CA LYS A 93 -18.44 -18.62 16.27
C LYS A 93 -19.85 -18.29 15.81
N ASP A 94 -20.23 -16.99 15.85
CA ASP A 94 -21.54 -16.52 15.38
C ASP A 94 -21.74 -16.68 13.86
N PHE A 95 -20.66 -16.91 13.11
CA PHE A 95 -20.70 -17.25 11.68
C PHE A 95 -20.83 -18.77 11.43
N ASN A 96 -20.92 -19.58 12.50
CA ASN A 96 -20.93 -21.01 12.41
C ASN A 96 -19.76 -21.55 11.57
N VAL A 97 -18.53 -21.10 11.91
CA VAL A 97 -17.33 -21.61 11.25
C VAL A 97 -17.20 -23.12 11.49
N THR A 98 -16.83 -23.82 10.45
CA THR A 98 -16.61 -25.26 10.41
C THR A 98 -15.11 -25.57 10.44
N ASP A 99 -14.77 -26.86 10.38
CA ASP A 99 -13.38 -27.28 10.20
C ASP A 99 -12.80 -26.88 8.83
N ASP A 100 -13.67 -26.49 7.86
CA ASP A 100 -13.25 -25.99 6.55
C ASP A 100 -13.16 -24.46 6.46
N SER A 101 -13.45 -23.78 7.56
CA SER A 101 -13.32 -22.31 7.62
C SER A 101 -11.89 -21.88 7.93
N VAL A 102 -11.48 -20.73 7.41
CA VAL A 102 -10.12 -20.18 7.51
C VAL A 102 -10.11 -18.80 8.17
N ILE A 103 -9.19 -18.55 9.07
CA ILE A 103 -8.95 -17.23 9.65
C ILE A 103 -7.70 -16.63 9.00
N ILE A 104 -7.86 -15.49 8.34
CA ILE A 104 -6.76 -14.75 7.71
C ILE A 104 -6.41 -13.54 8.54
N VAL A 105 -5.19 -13.52 9.06
CA VAL A 105 -4.69 -12.44 9.92
C VAL A 105 -3.75 -11.55 9.13
N HIS A 106 -4.14 -10.28 8.96
CA HIS A 106 -3.35 -9.33 8.20
C HIS A 106 -2.35 -8.58 9.07
N ASN A 107 -1.10 -8.61 8.65
CA ASN A 107 0.02 -7.76 9.07
C ASN A 107 0.25 -7.67 10.60
N SER A 108 -0.12 -8.71 11.36
CA SER A 108 0.03 -8.74 12.82
C SER A 108 0.39 -10.12 13.38
N ILE A 109 1.67 -10.38 13.52
CA ILE A 109 2.21 -11.60 14.13
C ILE A 109 1.66 -11.76 15.56
N LYS A 110 1.61 -10.66 16.33
CA LYS A 110 1.05 -10.68 17.69
C LYS A 110 -0.40 -11.17 17.72
N LEU A 111 -1.24 -10.65 16.84
CA LEU A 111 -2.66 -11.05 16.75
C LEU A 111 -2.79 -12.50 16.31
N TYR A 112 -2.01 -12.93 15.31
CA TYR A 112 -1.96 -14.31 14.86
C TYR A 112 -1.66 -15.26 16.01
N ARG A 113 -0.60 -15.00 16.80
CA ARG A 113 -0.22 -15.79 17.96
C ARG A 113 -1.31 -15.82 19.04
N GLN A 114 -1.98 -14.69 19.28
CA GLN A 114 -3.07 -14.60 20.25
C GLN A 114 -4.28 -15.43 19.84
N ILE A 115 -4.63 -15.45 18.55
CA ILE A 115 -5.72 -16.28 18.01
C ILE A 115 -5.30 -17.76 18.05
N ARG A 116 -4.10 -18.12 17.59
CA ARG A 116 -3.58 -19.47 17.60
C ARG A 116 -3.58 -20.08 19.01
N LYS A 117 -3.19 -19.31 20.04
CA LYS A 117 -3.21 -19.76 21.43
C LYS A 117 -4.62 -20.11 21.91
N ARG A 118 -5.66 -19.41 21.44
CA ARG A 118 -7.07 -19.62 21.84
C ARG A 118 -7.80 -20.65 20.99
N ALA A 119 -7.41 -20.77 19.75
CA ALA A 119 -7.98 -21.69 18.78
C ALA A 119 -6.87 -22.49 18.09
N PRO A 120 -6.21 -23.45 18.80
CA PRO A 120 -5.02 -24.14 18.30
C PRO A 120 -5.29 -25.01 17.07
N LYS A 121 -6.52 -25.48 16.88
CA LYS A 121 -6.92 -26.29 15.72
C LYS A 121 -7.42 -25.49 14.52
N ALA A 122 -7.63 -24.18 14.67
CA ALA A 122 -8.16 -23.35 13.58
C ALA A 122 -7.21 -23.35 12.36
N LYS A 123 -7.76 -23.47 11.16
CA LYS A 123 -7.05 -23.23 9.91
C LYS A 123 -6.75 -21.73 9.83
N MET A 124 -5.48 -21.35 9.75
CA MET A 124 -5.06 -19.95 9.78
C MET A 124 -4.04 -19.66 8.69
N VAL A 125 -4.14 -18.48 8.12
CA VAL A 125 -3.19 -17.91 7.18
C VAL A 125 -2.67 -16.58 7.72
N MET A 126 -1.37 -16.34 7.63
CA MET A 126 -0.76 -15.05 7.89
C MET A 126 -0.62 -14.28 6.59
N HIS A 127 -1.21 -13.10 6.47
CA HIS A 127 -1.02 -12.22 5.31
C HIS A 127 -0.12 -11.04 5.69
N MET A 128 1.09 -11.01 5.15
CA MET A 128 2.10 -9.99 5.47
C MET A 128 2.25 -8.99 4.34
N HIS A 129 2.18 -7.71 4.68
CA HIS A 129 2.35 -6.59 3.76
C HIS A 129 3.65 -5.81 3.97
N ASN A 130 4.39 -6.10 5.04
CA ASN A 130 5.66 -5.45 5.40
C ASN A 130 6.70 -6.49 5.78
N ALA A 131 7.98 -6.15 5.66
CA ALA A 131 9.11 -6.98 6.08
C ALA A 131 9.33 -6.81 7.59
N PHE A 132 8.70 -7.65 8.40
CA PHE A 132 8.95 -7.75 9.84
C PHE A 132 9.74 -9.01 10.17
N GLU A 133 10.43 -9.00 11.30
CA GLU A 133 10.97 -10.25 11.85
C GLU A 133 9.82 -11.15 12.31
N PRO A 134 9.77 -12.43 11.85
CA PRO A 134 8.63 -13.30 12.09
C PRO A 134 8.67 -14.01 13.44
N ASP A 135 9.15 -13.34 14.48
CA ASP A 135 9.34 -13.92 15.81
C ASP A 135 8.10 -14.60 16.37
N GLY A 136 8.24 -15.90 16.66
CA GLY A 136 7.19 -16.73 17.25
C GLY A 136 6.08 -17.13 16.28
N LEU A 137 6.31 -17.07 14.97
CA LEU A 137 5.52 -17.83 13.99
C LEU A 137 6.00 -19.26 13.90
N ASP A 138 5.08 -20.16 13.55
CA ASP A 138 5.36 -21.55 13.27
C ASP A 138 6.21 -21.67 12.00
N GLN A 139 7.18 -22.59 11.97
CA GLN A 139 8.00 -22.88 10.79
C GLN A 139 7.18 -23.38 9.59
N ASN A 140 6.03 -23.98 9.83
CA ASN A 140 5.11 -24.48 8.80
C ASN A 140 3.94 -23.52 8.53
N VAL A 141 4.05 -22.24 8.88
CA VAL A 141 2.97 -21.26 8.67
C VAL A 141 2.61 -21.14 7.19
N LYS A 142 1.30 -21.09 6.90
CA LYS A 142 0.80 -20.69 5.59
C LYS A 142 0.77 -19.17 5.55
N MET A 143 1.45 -18.58 4.55
CA MET A 143 1.63 -17.13 4.47
C MET A 143 1.34 -16.61 3.08
N ILE A 144 0.62 -15.50 3.00
CA ILE A 144 0.44 -14.70 1.78
C ILE A 144 1.31 -13.46 1.88
N VAL A 145 1.95 -13.08 0.78
CA VAL A 145 2.76 -11.87 0.64
C VAL A 145 2.51 -11.22 -0.73
N PRO A 146 2.69 -9.89 -0.89
CA PRO A 146 2.39 -9.21 -2.15
C PRO A 146 3.49 -9.33 -3.22
N SER A 147 4.69 -9.83 -2.89
CA SER A 147 5.83 -9.83 -3.81
C SER A 147 6.80 -10.98 -3.57
N MET A 148 7.62 -11.29 -4.57
CA MET A 148 8.75 -12.21 -4.44
C MET A 148 9.80 -11.69 -3.47
N PHE A 149 9.99 -10.36 -3.40
CA PHE A 149 10.86 -9.74 -2.40
C PHE A 149 10.46 -10.14 -0.97
N LEU A 150 9.19 -9.97 -0.60
CA LEU A 150 8.70 -10.40 0.71
C LEU A 150 8.71 -11.92 0.89
N LYS A 151 8.43 -12.69 -0.16
CA LYS A 151 8.55 -14.15 -0.10
C LYS A 151 9.98 -14.56 0.27
N LYS A 152 10.99 -14.01 -0.39
CA LYS A 152 12.40 -14.29 -0.09
C LYS A 152 12.77 -13.83 1.33
N HIS A 153 12.28 -12.66 1.75
CA HIS A 153 12.51 -12.17 3.11
C HIS A 153 12.01 -13.18 4.15
N TYR A 154 10.75 -13.60 4.08
CA TYR A 154 10.19 -14.54 5.05
C TYR A 154 10.75 -15.96 4.93
N GLN A 155 11.07 -16.41 3.71
CA GLN A 155 11.67 -17.72 3.49
C GLN A 155 13.05 -17.86 4.16
N ALA A 156 13.80 -16.76 4.28
CA ALA A 156 15.09 -16.74 4.97
C ALA A 156 14.98 -17.03 6.49
N TYR A 157 13.86 -16.65 7.12
CA TYR A 157 13.59 -16.90 8.55
C TYR A 157 12.77 -18.17 8.78
N LEU A 158 11.92 -18.51 7.83
CA LEU A 158 10.92 -19.60 7.91
C LEU A 158 11.06 -20.51 6.69
N PRO A 159 12.12 -21.32 6.59
CA PRO A 159 12.43 -22.11 5.39
C PRO A 159 11.32 -23.14 5.04
N ASN A 160 10.56 -23.61 6.02
CA ASN A 160 9.49 -24.58 5.84
C ASN A 160 8.10 -23.93 5.66
N ALA A 161 7.99 -22.60 5.71
CA ALA A 161 6.72 -21.92 5.52
C ALA A 161 6.21 -22.08 4.08
N ASP A 162 4.92 -22.32 3.95
CA ASP A 162 4.25 -22.35 2.65
C ASP A 162 3.82 -20.93 2.28
N ILE A 163 4.62 -20.25 1.44
CA ILE A 163 4.46 -18.85 1.13
C ILE A 163 3.99 -18.66 -0.31
N ALA A 164 2.76 -18.15 -0.47
CA ALA A 164 2.19 -17.78 -1.76
C ALA A 164 2.25 -16.27 -2.01
N ILE A 165 2.37 -15.90 -3.28
CA ILE A 165 2.34 -14.50 -3.70
C ILE A 165 0.95 -14.16 -4.20
N VAL A 166 0.29 -13.20 -3.53
CA VAL A 166 -0.95 -12.55 -3.97
C VAL A 166 -0.71 -11.04 -3.91
N PRO A 167 -0.56 -10.37 -5.05
CA PRO A 167 -0.17 -8.96 -5.08
C PRO A 167 -1.25 -8.03 -4.53
N ASN A 168 -0.92 -6.76 -4.38
CA ASN A 168 -1.94 -5.73 -4.23
C ASN A 168 -2.61 -5.49 -5.59
N GLY A 169 -3.84 -5.03 -5.53
CA GLY A 169 -4.65 -4.72 -6.70
C GLY A 169 -4.91 -3.23 -6.87
N ILE A 170 -5.52 -2.91 -7.99
CA ILE A 170 -5.93 -1.57 -8.38
C ILE A 170 -7.32 -1.63 -9.02
N ASP A 171 -8.13 -0.60 -8.80
CA ASP A 171 -9.45 -0.45 -9.43
C ASP A 171 -9.35 0.50 -10.64
N LEU A 172 -8.91 -0.04 -11.77
CA LEU A 172 -8.73 0.76 -12.99
C LEU A 172 -10.05 1.32 -13.53
N GLU A 173 -11.15 0.61 -13.33
CA GLU A 173 -12.48 1.07 -13.79
C GLU A 173 -12.94 2.31 -13.01
N ALA A 174 -12.77 2.30 -11.69
CA ALA A 174 -13.09 3.46 -10.86
C ALA A 174 -12.23 4.67 -11.25
N TYR A 175 -10.98 4.44 -11.66
CA TYR A 175 -10.08 5.47 -12.19
C TYR A 175 -10.63 6.15 -13.44
N GLN A 176 -10.95 5.32 -14.44
CA GLN A 176 -11.40 5.82 -15.75
C GLN A 176 -12.76 6.51 -15.68
N LYS A 177 -13.65 6.04 -14.78
CA LYS A 177 -15.01 6.58 -14.66
C LYS A 177 -15.11 7.82 -13.79
N ASN A 178 -14.31 7.92 -12.72
CA ASN A 178 -14.46 8.95 -11.68
C ASN A 178 -13.36 10.01 -11.71
N ALA A 179 -12.27 9.79 -12.45
CA ALA A 179 -11.22 10.78 -12.54
C ALA A 179 -11.69 12.01 -13.31
N VAL A 180 -11.47 13.17 -12.71
CA VAL A 180 -11.58 14.49 -13.37
C VAL A 180 -10.14 14.97 -13.59
N PRO A 181 -9.53 14.67 -14.76
CA PRO A 181 -8.14 15.00 -15.01
C PRO A 181 -7.86 16.48 -14.84
N LEU A 182 -6.92 16.82 -13.99
CA LEU A 182 -6.44 18.18 -13.85
C LEU A 182 -5.65 18.61 -15.07
N GLN A 183 -5.76 19.89 -15.40
CA GLN A 183 -4.91 20.54 -16.39
C GLN A 183 -3.70 21.17 -15.70
N LYS A 184 -2.58 21.28 -16.40
CA LYS A 184 -1.37 21.94 -15.87
C LYS A 184 -1.65 23.38 -15.41
N SER A 185 -2.54 24.08 -16.11
CA SER A 185 -3.02 25.42 -15.76
C SER A 185 -3.68 25.51 -14.37
N ASP A 186 -4.33 24.44 -13.89
CA ASP A 186 -4.99 24.42 -12.57
C ASP A 186 -3.97 24.58 -11.42
N LEU A 187 -2.72 24.22 -11.68
CA LEU A 187 -1.60 24.43 -10.75
C LEU A 187 -0.66 25.58 -11.20
N GLY A 188 -1.06 26.39 -12.18
CA GLY A 188 -0.23 27.46 -12.73
C GLY A 188 1.03 26.96 -13.44
N ILE A 189 0.97 25.76 -14.01
CA ILE A 189 2.03 25.18 -14.85
C ILE A 189 1.67 25.43 -16.31
N THR A 190 2.63 25.95 -17.07
CA THR A 190 2.44 26.15 -18.52
C THR A 190 2.40 24.80 -19.25
N PRO A 191 1.54 24.64 -20.26
CA PRO A 191 1.35 23.33 -20.93
C PRO A 191 2.63 22.75 -21.53
N GLU A 192 3.54 23.59 -21.99
CA GLU A 192 4.80 23.21 -22.66
C GLU A 192 5.83 22.61 -21.69
N LYS A 193 5.71 22.89 -20.40
CA LYS A 193 6.65 22.40 -19.40
C LYS A 193 6.41 20.93 -19.09
N LYS A 194 7.50 20.18 -18.92
CA LYS A 194 7.48 18.80 -18.47
C LYS A 194 7.27 18.72 -16.96
N THR A 195 6.30 17.96 -16.52
CA THR A 195 5.98 17.79 -15.10
C THR A 195 6.58 16.51 -14.54
N ILE A 196 7.53 16.66 -13.64
CA ILE A 196 8.04 15.58 -12.77
C ILE A 196 7.05 15.48 -11.60
N PHE A 197 6.60 14.28 -11.30
CA PHE A 197 5.56 14.04 -10.30
C PHE A 197 6.02 13.08 -9.21
N PHE A 198 5.70 13.41 -7.97
CA PHE A 198 5.90 12.54 -6.82
C PHE A 198 4.58 12.39 -6.07
N ALA A 199 4.23 11.16 -5.70
CA ALA A 199 3.13 10.87 -4.78
C ALA A 199 3.62 10.02 -3.61
N GLY A 200 3.17 10.36 -2.39
CA GLY A 200 3.50 9.57 -1.22
C GLY A 200 3.63 10.38 0.07
N ARG A 201 3.87 9.69 1.18
CA ARG A 201 4.13 10.38 2.46
C ARG A 201 5.40 11.21 2.38
N ILE A 202 5.36 12.40 2.96
CA ILE A 202 6.57 13.23 3.09
C ILE A 202 7.36 12.72 4.30
N SER A 203 8.28 11.79 4.03
CA SER A 203 9.10 11.11 5.03
C SER A 203 10.46 10.69 4.46
N PRO A 204 11.51 10.52 5.29
CA PRO A 204 12.86 10.17 4.81
C PRO A 204 12.90 8.91 3.95
N ASP A 205 12.13 7.89 4.33
CA ASP A 205 12.03 6.62 3.65
C ASP A 205 11.51 6.73 2.21
N LYS A 206 10.78 7.81 1.87
CA LYS A 206 10.26 8.07 0.51
C LYS A 206 11.18 8.90 -0.38
N GLY A 207 12.28 9.41 0.15
CA GLY A 207 13.33 10.08 -0.62
C GLY A 207 12.97 11.46 -1.17
N VAL A 208 11.99 12.16 -0.57
CA VAL A 208 11.52 13.47 -1.07
C VAL A 208 12.62 14.52 -1.06
N THR A 209 13.47 14.56 -0.01
CA THR A 209 14.61 15.49 0.06
C THR A 209 15.56 15.29 -1.09
N LEU A 210 15.92 14.02 -1.40
CA LEU A 210 16.79 13.71 -2.53
C LEU A 210 16.19 14.15 -3.87
N LEU A 211 14.87 13.96 -4.04
CA LEU A 211 14.19 14.41 -5.25
C LEU A 211 14.20 15.94 -5.38
N LEU A 212 13.94 16.67 -4.30
CA LEU A 212 13.99 18.14 -4.31
C LEU A 212 15.41 18.65 -4.63
N GLN A 213 16.44 18.04 -4.05
CA GLN A 213 17.83 18.37 -4.35
C GLN A 213 18.21 18.01 -5.80
N ALA A 214 17.75 16.86 -6.31
CA ALA A 214 17.94 16.50 -7.72
C ALA A 214 17.25 17.48 -8.67
N PHE A 215 16.03 17.92 -8.31
CA PHE A 215 15.30 18.92 -9.08
C PHE A 215 16.03 20.28 -9.08
N GLU A 216 16.64 20.69 -7.97
CA GLU A 216 17.48 21.88 -7.89
C GLU A 216 18.68 21.81 -8.86
N GLN A 217 19.29 20.63 -9.02
CA GLN A 217 20.36 20.43 -10.02
C GLN A 217 19.81 20.50 -11.46
N LEU A 218 18.64 19.92 -11.71
CA LEU A 218 18.01 19.96 -13.04
C LEU A 218 17.70 21.39 -13.47
N LEU A 219 17.22 22.26 -12.57
CA LEU A 219 16.92 23.65 -12.86
C LEU A 219 18.15 24.48 -13.29
N LYS A 220 19.38 24.02 -12.99
CA LYS A 220 20.61 24.69 -13.47
C LYS A 220 20.84 24.49 -14.96
N VAL A 221 20.26 23.43 -15.55
CA VAL A 221 20.50 23.03 -16.94
C VAL A 221 19.22 22.96 -17.78
N ARG A 222 18.05 23.09 -17.17
CA ARG A 222 16.73 23.03 -17.81
C ARG A 222 15.79 24.09 -17.23
N ASN A 223 15.02 24.73 -18.12
CA ASN A 223 13.98 25.69 -17.75
C ASN A 223 12.56 25.24 -18.16
N ASP A 224 12.46 24.08 -18.77
CA ASP A 224 11.23 23.50 -19.33
C ASP A 224 10.59 22.45 -18.40
N ILE A 225 10.96 22.43 -17.12
CA ILE A 225 10.49 21.44 -16.14
C ILE A 225 9.79 22.09 -14.94
N GLU A 226 8.84 21.35 -14.36
CA GLU A 226 8.17 21.66 -13.09
C GLU A 226 8.08 20.40 -12.23
N LEU A 227 8.06 20.57 -10.91
CA LEU A 227 7.90 19.48 -9.96
C LEU A 227 6.59 19.61 -9.19
N VAL A 228 5.78 18.56 -9.20
CA VAL A 228 4.56 18.44 -8.40
C VAL A 228 4.72 17.37 -7.35
N VAL A 229 4.54 17.72 -6.08
CA VAL A 229 4.67 16.82 -4.93
C VAL A 229 3.31 16.71 -4.25
N VAL A 230 2.71 15.51 -4.27
CA VAL A 230 1.45 15.19 -3.61
C VAL A 230 1.71 14.29 -2.41
N GLY A 231 1.33 14.73 -1.23
CA GLY A 231 1.47 13.94 -0.03
C GLY A 231 1.40 14.73 1.27
N ASN A 232 1.09 14.02 2.34
CA ASN A 232 1.02 14.60 3.66
C ASN A 232 2.31 14.41 4.44
N TYR A 233 2.64 15.42 5.24
CA TYR A 233 3.58 15.24 6.34
C TYR A 233 2.96 14.33 7.40
N MET A 234 3.79 13.51 8.05
CA MET A 234 3.32 12.75 9.22
C MET A 234 2.89 13.74 10.33
N SER A 235 1.64 13.63 10.76
CA SER A 235 1.08 14.52 11.79
C SER A 235 1.83 14.41 13.12
N LYS A 236 1.93 15.53 13.86
CA LYS A 236 2.53 15.65 15.21
C LYS A 236 3.97 15.13 15.27
N SER A 237 4.81 15.49 14.32
CA SER A 237 6.23 15.18 14.33
C SER A 237 6.97 15.97 15.41
N LYS A 238 7.84 15.28 16.18
CA LYS A 238 8.78 15.84 17.16
C LYS A 238 10.19 15.37 16.83
N GLY A 239 11.20 16.10 17.29
CA GLY A 239 12.61 15.74 17.07
C GLY A 239 13.01 15.68 15.60
N GLU A 240 13.70 14.62 15.21
CA GLU A 240 14.25 14.42 13.86
C GLU A 240 13.18 14.50 12.75
N LYS A 241 11.98 13.97 12.99
CA LYS A 241 10.88 14.04 12.01
C LYS A 241 10.42 15.48 11.76
N ALA A 242 10.40 16.31 12.79
CA ALA A 242 10.07 17.73 12.64
C ALA A 242 11.20 18.49 11.91
N ALA A 243 12.47 18.15 12.17
CA ALA A 243 13.62 18.70 11.44
C ALA A 243 13.54 18.37 9.95
N TYR A 244 13.31 17.10 9.61
CA TYR A 244 13.12 16.67 8.23
C TYR A 244 11.99 17.44 7.52
N GLN A 245 10.85 17.64 8.19
CA GLN A 245 9.74 18.38 7.60
C GLN A 245 10.09 19.86 7.36
N ARG A 246 10.90 20.48 8.22
CA ARG A 246 11.39 21.86 7.99
C ARG A 246 12.32 21.88 6.78
N GLU A 247 13.29 20.98 6.72
CA GLU A 247 14.21 20.85 5.58
C GLU A 247 13.46 20.73 4.25
N VAL A 248 12.47 19.84 4.16
CA VAL A 248 11.65 19.66 2.95
C VAL A 248 10.92 20.96 2.58
N ARG A 249 10.35 21.69 3.56
CA ARG A 249 9.68 22.96 3.29
C ARG A 249 10.63 24.04 2.81
N GLU A 250 11.79 24.15 3.43
CA GLU A 250 12.83 25.12 3.04
C GLU A 250 13.36 24.86 1.63
N LEU A 251 13.59 23.57 1.30
CA LEU A 251 13.96 23.17 -0.07
C LEU A 251 12.86 23.52 -1.08
N ALA A 252 11.62 23.15 -0.79
CA ALA A 252 10.49 23.42 -1.69
C ALA A 252 10.27 24.92 -1.88
N GLU A 253 10.45 25.74 -0.83
CA GLU A 253 10.32 27.20 -0.91
C GLU A 253 11.38 27.82 -1.81
N ARG A 254 12.64 27.37 -1.72
CA ARG A 254 13.72 27.82 -2.62
C ARG A 254 13.49 27.47 -4.09
N LEU A 255 12.74 26.39 -4.34
CA LEU A 255 12.45 25.89 -5.69
C LEU A 255 11.22 26.57 -6.34
N LYS A 256 10.54 27.48 -5.65
CA LYS A 256 9.47 28.30 -6.26
C LYS A 256 10.00 29.21 -7.37
N PRO A 257 9.23 29.42 -8.43
CA PRO A 257 7.87 28.92 -8.68
C PRO A 257 7.80 27.53 -9.33
N HIS A 258 8.91 26.81 -9.49
CA HIS A 258 9.01 25.54 -10.24
C HIS A 258 8.62 24.30 -9.44
N CYS A 259 8.38 24.40 -8.14
CA CYS A 259 7.95 23.29 -7.29
C CYS A 259 6.59 23.60 -6.64
N ARG A 260 5.64 22.65 -6.78
CA ARG A 260 4.28 22.72 -6.22
C ARG A 260 4.11 21.64 -5.17
N MET A 261 4.00 22.07 -3.90
CA MET A 261 3.63 21.18 -2.77
C MET A 261 2.11 21.21 -2.60
N VAL A 262 1.41 20.19 -3.12
CA VAL A 262 -0.06 20.14 -3.12
C VAL A 262 -0.62 19.82 -1.73
N GLY A 263 0.10 19.01 -0.95
CA GLY A 263 -0.43 18.42 0.29
C GLY A 263 -1.05 17.05 0.04
N GLY A 264 -1.78 16.54 1.04
CA GLY A 264 -2.43 15.24 0.91
C GLY A 264 -3.78 15.34 0.23
N VAL A 265 -4.05 14.35 -0.60
CA VAL A 265 -5.33 14.16 -1.30
C VAL A 265 -5.90 12.80 -0.92
N THR A 266 -7.18 12.58 -1.19
CA THR A 266 -7.80 11.26 -0.96
C THR A 266 -7.31 10.24 -2.00
N PRO A 267 -7.47 8.92 -1.72
CA PRO A 267 -7.13 7.89 -2.70
C PRO A 267 -7.88 8.02 -4.03
N GLU A 268 -9.07 8.59 -4.01
CA GLU A 268 -9.88 8.81 -5.20
C GLU A 268 -9.38 10.04 -6.00
N GLU A 269 -8.93 11.08 -5.31
CA GLU A 269 -8.47 12.31 -5.94
C GLU A 269 -7.08 12.18 -6.59
N ILE A 270 -6.22 11.29 -6.10
CA ILE A 270 -4.83 11.18 -6.59
C ILE A 270 -4.75 10.95 -8.11
N TYR A 271 -5.78 10.30 -8.67
CA TYR A 271 -5.84 10.02 -10.11
C TYR A 271 -5.99 11.26 -10.97
N ASN A 272 -6.70 12.26 -10.44
CA ASN A 272 -6.82 13.56 -11.09
C ASN A 272 -5.46 14.23 -11.27
N TYR A 273 -4.55 13.97 -10.32
CA TYR A 273 -3.19 14.53 -10.32
C TYR A 273 -2.22 13.75 -11.20
N TYR A 274 -2.38 12.43 -11.37
CA TYR A 274 -1.52 11.68 -12.29
C TYR A 274 -1.65 12.21 -13.74
N SER A 275 -2.78 12.80 -14.13
CA SER A 275 -2.93 13.42 -15.45
C SER A 275 -1.86 14.45 -15.79
N LEU A 276 -1.36 15.18 -14.78
CA LEU A 276 -0.34 16.21 -14.89
C LEU A 276 1.06 15.67 -15.22
N ALA A 277 1.33 14.41 -14.86
CA ALA A 277 2.68 13.85 -14.90
C ALA A 277 3.16 13.55 -16.32
N ASP A 278 4.35 14.01 -16.66
CA ASP A 278 5.16 13.52 -17.79
C ASP A 278 6.12 12.41 -17.34
N LEU A 279 6.51 12.38 -16.05
CA LEU A 279 7.30 11.31 -15.42
C LEU A 279 6.99 11.24 -13.92
N VAL A 280 6.64 10.06 -13.41
CA VAL A 280 6.46 9.82 -11.98
C VAL A 280 7.74 9.26 -11.39
N VAL A 281 8.30 9.94 -10.37
CA VAL A 281 9.57 9.54 -9.74
C VAL A 281 9.32 9.00 -8.34
N ILE A 282 9.83 7.80 -8.06
CA ILE A 282 9.66 7.07 -6.78
C ILE A 282 11.04 6.73 -6.19
N PRO A 283 11.71 7.71 -5.54
CA PRO A 283 13.08 7.55 -5.06
C PRO A 283 13.13 6.95 -3.65
N SER A 284 12.35 5.91 -3.39
CA SER A 284 12.25 5.26 -2.08
C SER A 284 13.61 4.81 -1.56
N GLN A 285 13.91 5.19 -0.30
CA GLN A 285 15.15 4.86 0.39
C GLN A 285 15.08 3.54 1.16
N PHE A 286 13.88 2.99 1.32
CA PHE A 286 13.67 1.71 1.99
C PHE A 286 13.25 0.62 1.00
N GLN A 287 13.30 -0.62 1.44
CA GLN A 287 12.88 -1.78 0.65
C GLN A 287 11.35 -1.81 0.57
N GLU A 288 10.79 -1.33 -0.54
CA GLU A 288 9.34 -1.30 -0.76
C GLU A 288 8.80 -2.73 -0.86
N PRO A 289 7.83 -3.13 -0.01
CA PRO A 289 7.23 -4.46 -0.13
C PRO A 289 6.54 -4.72 -1.46
N PHE A 290 5.91 -3.68 -2.04
CA PHE A 290 5.20 -3.75 -3.33
C PHE A 290 5.22 -2.40 -4.06
N CYS A 291 4.73 -1.34 -3.45
CA CYS A 291 4.57 0.04 -3.95
C CYS A 291 3.30 0.28 -4.78
N MET A 292 2.25 0.76 -4.09
CA MET A 292 0.98 1.14 -4.73
C MET A 292 1.14 2.28 -5.74
N VAL A 293 1.92 3.30 -5.38
CA VAL A 293 2.17 4.49 -6.23
C VAL A 293 2.68 4.10 -7.62
N ALA A 294 3.52 3.06 -7.71
CA ALA A 294 4.04 2.62 -8.99
C ALA A 294 2.94 2.02 -9.88
N ILE A 295 2.11 1.11 -9.33
CA ILE A 295 1.00 0.52 -10.12
C ILE A 295 -0.11 1.55 -10.42
N GLU A 296 -0.33 2.52 -9.54
CA GLU A 296 -1.27 3.62 -9.76
C GLU A 296 -0.82 4.50 -10.93
N ALA A 297 0.43 4.95 -10.92
CA ALA A 297 1.01 5.75 -12.00
C ALA A 297 1.02 5.01 -13.34
N MET A 298 1.49 3.74 -13.34
CA MET A 298 1.48 2.90 -14.54
C MET A 298 0.06 2.66 -15.05
N GLY A 299 -0.90 2.36 -14.16
CA GLY A 299 -2.32 2.19 -14.51
C GLY A 299 -2.96 3.47 -15.08
N ALA A 300 -2.49 4.63 -14.65
CA ALA A 300 -2.85 5.93 -15.24
C ALA A 300 -2.13 6.22 -16.58
N GLY A 301 -1.39 5.27 -17.13
CA GLY A 301 -0.63 5.44 -18.38
C GLY A 301 0.52 6.43 -18.24
N LYS A 302 1.16 6.52 -17.06
CA LYS A 302 2.28 7.42 -16.82
C LYS A 302 3.59 6.66 -16.71
N PRO A 303 4.67 7.14 -17.35
CA PRO A 303 5.98 6.54 -17.21
C PRO A 303 6.48 6.72 -15.78
N VAL A 304 7.14 5.67 -15.25
CA VAL A 304 7.66 5.65 -13.89
C VAL A 304 9.17 5.49 -13.89
N LEU A 305 9.83 6.20 -12.95
CA LEU A 305 11.25 6.07 -12.65
C LEU A 305 11.37 5.70 -11.16
N VAL A 306 11.78 4.48 -10.86
CA VAL A 306 11.70 3.92 -9.50
C VAL A 306 13.08 3.50 -8.97
N SER A 307 13.27 3.55 -7.65
CA SER A 307 14.42 2.92 -7.02
C SER A 307 14.37 1.40 -7.20
N THR A 308 15.53 0.75 -7.22
CA THR A 308 15.64 -0.71 -7.37
C THR A 308 15.42 -1.47 -6.05
N ARG A 309 14.81 -0.83 -5.04
CA ARG A 309 14.67 -1.34 -3.67
C ARG A 309 13.33 -2.05 -3.46
N GLY A 310 13.40 -3.34 -3.11
CA GLY A 310 12.24 -4.16 -2.79
C GLY A 310 11.50 -4.74 -4.00
N GLY A 311 10.16 -4.81 -3.90
CA GLY A 311 9.30 -5.50 -4.89
C GLY A 311 9.00 -4.72 -6.17
N MET A 312 9.36 -3.43 -6.27
CA MET A 312 9.03 -2.60 -7.45
C MET A 312 9.62 -3.15 -8.74
N THR A 313 10.85 -3.68 -8.69
CA THR A 313 11.54 -4.25 -9.85
C THR A 313 10.90 -5.54 -10.39
N GLU A 314 9.91 -6.08 -9.70
CA GLU A 314 9.19 -7.26 -10.17
C GLU A 314 8.25 -6.95 -11.33
N PHE A 315 7.76 -5.72 -11.42
CA PHE A 315 6.82 -5.26 -12.44
C PHE A 315 7.26 -3.99 -13.18
N VAL A 316 8.13 -3.17 -12.60
CA VAL A 316 8.83 -2.09 -13.31
C VAL A 316 10.14 -2.67 -13.84
N LYS A 317 10.24 -2.84 -15.16
CA LYS A 317 11.42 -3.36 -15.85
C LYS A 317 12.11 -2.24 -16.61
N GLU A 318 13.44 -2.13 -16.42
CA GLU A 318 14.25 -1.09 -17.07
C GLU A 318 14.09 -1.11 -18.60
N GLY A 319 13.70 0.03 -19.16
CA GLY A 319 13.52 0.21 -20.62
C GLY A 319 12.33 -0.54 -21.23
N ASP A 320 11.55 -1.28 -20.43
CA ASP A 320 10.39 -2.03 -20.89
C ASP A 320 9.08 -1.49 -20.30
N THR A 321 8.86 -1.55 -18.99
CA THR A 321 7.63 -1.10 -18.34
C THR A 321 7.85 0.15 -17.46
N GLY A 322 9.06 0.67 -17.42
CA GLY A 322 9.48 1.86 -16.69
C GLY A 322 10.99 2.00 -16.67
N PHE A 323 11.50 2.83 -15.77
CA PHE A 323 12.91 3.14 -15.63
C PHE A 323 13.37 2.93 -14.19
N HIS A 324 14.67 2.65 -14.00
CA HIS A 324 15.29 2.47 -12.70
C HIS A 324 16.24 3.63 -12.36
N LEU A 325 16.17 4.11 -11.12
CA LEU A 325 17.17 4.98 -10.54
C LEU A 325 18.46 4.19 -10.28
N GLN A 326 19.59 4.77 -10.66
CA GLN A 326 20.90 4.17 -10.46
C GLN A 326 21.35 4.30 -8.99
N GLU A 327 21.99 3.25 -8.49
CA GLU A 327 22.65 3.29 -7.17
C GLU A 327 24.14 3.66 -7.30
N PRO A 328 24.72 4.44 -6.40
CA PRO A 328 24.04 5.05 -5.26
C PRO A 328 23.11 6.20 -5.67
N MET A 329 21.91 6.27 -5.07
CA MET A 329 21.01 7.39 -5.32
C MET A 329 21.54 8.66 -4.64
N THR A 330 22.07 9.56 -5.45
CA THR A 330 22.47 10.92 -5.07
C THR A 330 21.60 11.94 -5.82
N PRO A 331 21.56 13.22 -5.39
CA PRO A 331 20.85 14.25 -6.16
C PRO A 331 21.31 14.31 -7.62
N GLU A 332 22.60 14.14 -7.89
CA GLU A 332 23.20 14.19 -9.23
C GLU A 332 22.78 12.98 -10.09
N SER A 333 22.83 11.75 -9.50
CA SER A 333 22.42 10.54 -10.23
C SER A 333 20.92 10.57 -10.53
N ILE A 334 20.08 10.96 -9.57
CA ILE A 334 18.63 11.10 -9.77
C ILE A 334 18.32 12.15 -10.84
N ALA A 335 19.00 13.31 -10.83
CA ALA A 335 18.85 14.34 -11.86
C ALA A 335 19.23 13.81 -13.25
N SER A 336 20.34 13.09 -13.36
CA SER A 336 20.76 12.44 -14.60
C SER A 336 19.74 11.45 -15.12
N ASP A 337 19.22 10.58 -14.25
CA ASP A 337 18.26 9.55 -14.62
C ASP A 337 16.89 10.13 -15.02
N ILE A 338 16.41 11.19 -14.33
CA ILE A 338 15.23 11.94 -14.73
C ILE A 338 15.43 12.52 -16.13
N ASN A 339 16.58 13.15 -16.39
CA ASN A 339 16.87 13.75 -17.69
C ASN A 339 16.92 12.70 -18.81
N LYS A 340 17.55 11.53 -18.57
CA LYS A 340 17.60 10.41 -19.50
C LYS A 340 16.20 9.86 -19.79
N ALA A 341 15.39 9.63 -18.74
CA ALA A 341 14.03 9.13 -18.88
C ALA A 341 13.15 10.07 -19.70
N LEU A 342 13.18 11.39 -19.39
CA LEU A 342 12.42 12.41 -20.14
C LEU A 342 12.88 12.60 -21.59
N ALA A 343 14.14 12.28 -21.89
CA ALA A 343 14.72 12.35 -23.24
C ALA A 343 14.58 11.03 -24.02
N SER A 344 14.05 9.97 -23.42
CA SER A 344 13.89 8.69 -24.08
C SER A 344 12.94 8.79 -25.26
N PRO A 345 13.35 8.36 -26.47
CA PRO A 345 12.46 8.31 -27.64
C PRO A 345 11.30 7.33 -27.44
N ASP A 346 11.50 6.29 -26.61
CA ASP A 346 10.53 5.22 -26.36
C ASP A 346 9.65 5.49 -25.11
N LEU A 347 9.70 6.70 -24.53
CA LEU A 347 9.00 7.05 -23.29
C LEU A 347 7.52 6.67 -23.30
N ASN A 348 6.83 6.99 -24.40
CA ASN A 348 5.40 6.69 -24.56
C ASN A 348 5.14 5.18 -24.67
N ASP A 349 5.96 4.46 -25.44
CA ASP A 349 5.80 3.02 -25.63
C ASP A 349 6.10 2.25 -24.32
N ILE A 350 7.09 2.68 -23.56
CA ILE A 350 7.40 2.15 -22.21
C ILE A 350 6.21 2.38 -21.28
N SER A 351 5.63 3.57 -21.31
CA SER A 351 4.44 3.90 -20.52
C SER A 351 3.24 3.01 -20.87
N LEU A 352 2.97 2.81 -22.15
CA LEU A 352 1.90 1.94 -22.62
C LEU A 352 2.12 0.46 -22.24
N ARG A 353 3.36 -0.04 -22.33
CA ARG A 353 3.68 -1.39 -21.83
C ARG A 353 3.52 -1.50 -20.32
N GLY A 354 3.92 -0.47 -19.59
CA GLY A 354 3.67 -0.36 -18.15
C GLY A 354 2.19 -0.42 -17.78
N GLN A 355 1.36 0.33 -18.51
CA GLN A 355 -0.09 0.32 -18.33
C GLN A 355 -0.69 -1.08 -18.58
N ARG A 356 -0.35 -1.71 -19.70
CA ARG A 356 -0.79 -3.09 -20.02
C ARG A 356 -0.36 -4.09 -18.96
N CYS A 357 0.86 -3.97 -18.44
CA CYS A 357 1.34 -4.83 -17.36
C CYS A 357 0.44 -4.74 -16.11
N VAL A 358 -0.02 -3.52 -15.77
CA VAL A 358 -0.94 -3.31 -14.64
C VAL A 358 -2.33 -3.86 -14.95
N GLU A 359 -2.89 -3.59 -16.12
CA GLU A 359 -4.19 -4.10 -16.58
C GLU A 359 -4.24 -5.64 -16.63
N GLU A 360 -3.12 -6.27 -16.94
CA GLU A 360 -3.03 -7.73 -17.02
C GLU A 360 -2.85 -8.40 -15.65
N LYS A 361 -2.15 -7.75 -14.69
CA LYS A 361 -1.69 -8.44 -13.49
C LYS A 361 -2.41 -8.03 -12.21
N PHE A 362 -2.86 -6.77 -12.11
CA PHE A 362 -3.25 -6.16 -10.85
C PHE A 362 -4.72 -5.69 -10.71
N PRO A 363 -5.67 -5.96 -11.63
CA PRO A 363 -7.08 -5.74 -11.33
C PRO A 363 -7.50 -6.55 -10.10
N TRP A 364 -8.33 -5.95 -9.24
CA TRP A 364 -8.78 -6.63 -8.00
C TRP A 364 -9.46 -7.97 -8.26
N GLU A 365 -10.12 -8.14 -9.40
CA GLU A 365 -10.75 -9.38 -9.84
C GLU A 365 -9.71 -10.50 -9.99
N LYS A 366 -8.58 -10.23 -10.66
CA LYS A 366 -7.47 -11.18 -10.83
C LYS A 366 -6.75 -11.49 -9.52
N VAL A 367 -6.56 -10.46 -8.69
CA VAL A 367 -5.98 -10.62 -7.35
C VAL A 367 -6.87 -11.51 -6.48
N THR A 368 -8.18 -11.30 -6.52
CA THR A 368 -9.16 -12.10 -5.77
C THR A 368 -9.19 -13.55 -6.26
N GLN A 369 -9.22 -13.78 -7.57
CA GLN A 369 -9.15 -15.12 -8.14
C GLN A 369 -7.89 -15.86 -7.68
N ARG A 370 -6.73 -15.21 -7.76
CA ARG A 370 -5.46 -15.80 -7.29
C ARG A 370 -5.49 -16.10 -5.78
N PHE A 371 -6.09 -15.21 -4.99
CA PHE A 371 -6.29 -15.45 -3.55
C PHE A 371 -7.14 -16.70 -3.30
N GLU A 372 -8.27 -16.86 -3.98
CA GLU A 372 -9.15 -18.04 -3.86
C GLU A 372 -8.44 -19.33 -4.25
N GLU A 373 -7.68 -19.32 -5.35
CA GLU A 373 -6.88 -20.45 -5.80
C GLU A 373 -5.87 -20.87 -4.73
N VAL A 374 -5.13 -19.94 -4.15
CA VAL A 374 -4.15 -20.18 -3.10
C VAL A 374 -4.81 -20.79 -1.87
N VAL A 375 -5.86 -20.15 -1.36
CA VAL A 375 -6.51 -20.60 -0.11
C VAL A 375 -7.19 -21.95 -0.31
N ASN A 376 -7.87 -22.18 -1.44
CA ASN A 376 -8.49 -23.47 -1.73
C ASN A 376 -7.45 -24.60 -1.91
N ASN A 377 -6.29 -24.32 -2.54
CA ASN A 377 -5.23 -25.31 -2.69
C ASN A 377 -4.60 -25.72 -1.36
N TRP A 378 -4.50 -24.80 -0.41
CA TRP A 378 -3.93 -25.08 0.90
C TRP A 378 -4.82 -25.90 1.82
N PHE A 379 -6.12 -25.92 1.59
CA PHE A 379 -7.11 -26.51 2.48
C PHE A 379 -8.07 -27.47 1.75
N LYS A 380 -7.58 -28.05 0.63
CA LYS A 380 -8.23 -29.18 -0.05
C LYS A 380 -8.33 -30.40 0.82
#